data_bac046a795aa6cfd33156dc4cbd1df58
#
_entry.id   bac046a795aa6cfd33156dc4cbd1df58
#
_cell.length_a   1.000
_cell.length_b   1.000
_cell.length_c   1.000
_cell.angle_alpha   90.00
_cell.angle_beta   90.00
_cell.angle_gamma   90.00
#
_symmetry.space_group_name_H-M   'P 1'
#
loop_
_entity.id
_entity.type
_entity.pdbx_description
1 polymer ?
#
loop_
_entity_poly.entity_id
_entity_poly.type
_entity_poly.pdbx_seq_one_letter_code
_entity_poly.pdbx_strand_id
1 'polypeptide(L)'
;MSSGWEESEFVFCDLQTAARYIRRDNPQAARAFLEAAYDSFEFLARNPGLGRKRADLGFPDVRVWRIAGFRRYLVFYRELPDRVQIWRVLHGARNLHATLSD
;
A
#
# COMPACT_ATOMS: atom_id res chain seq x y z
N MET A 1 8.60 8.22 -20.83
CA MET A 1 8.95 7.74 -19.66
C MET A 1 7.87 7.39 -18.77
N SER A 2 7.83 6.29 -18.33
CA SER A 2 6.75 5.96 -17.51
C SER A 2 6.92 6.65 -16.22
N SER A 3 5.85 7.10 -15.71
CA SER A 3 5.85 7.49 -14.36
C SER A 3 6.00 6.24 -13.57
N GLY A 4 6.70 6.32 -12.56
CA GLY A 4 6.86 5.18 -11.70
C GLY A 4 6.27 5.46 -10.36
N TRP A 5 6.81 4.74 -9.39
CA TRP A 5 6.49 5.04 -8.02
C TRP A 5 7.79 5.12 -7.24
N GLU A 6 7.71 5.79 -6.10
CA GLU A 6 8.78 5.70 -5.12
C GLU A 6 8.20 5.14 -3.84
N GLU A 7 9.01 4.50 -3.03
CA GLU A 7 8.57 3.92 -1.77
C GLU A 7 9.11 4.75 -0.63
N SER A 8 8.26 4.98 0.38
CA SER A 8 8.74 5.61 1.60
C SER A 8 9.63 4.63 2.36
N GLU A 9 10.30 5.16 3.38
CA GLU A 9 11.17 4.34 4.21
C GLU A 9 10.43 3.21 4.93
N PHE A 10 9.09 3.27 5.01
CA PHE A 10 8.31 2.29 5.76
C PHE A 10 7.88 1.08 4.93
N VAL A 11 7.88 1.21 3.60
CA VAL A 11 7.19 0.22 2.76
C VAL A 11 7.86 -1.14 2.82
N PHE A 12 9.19 -1.17 2.79
CA PHE A 12 9.90 -2.45 2.84
C PHE A 12 9.51 -3.23 4.11
N CYS A 13 9.56 -2.57 5.26
CA CYS A 13 9.21 -3.24 6.51
C CYS A 13 7.74 -3.62 6.57
N ASP A 14 6.85 -2.78 6.03
CA ASP A 14 5.43 -3.10 5.99
C ASP A 14 5.20 -4.37 5.18
N LEU A 15 5.85 -4.48 4.02
CA LEU A 15 5.68 -5.65 3.16
C LEU A 15 6.24 -6.90 3.84
N GLN A 16 7.39 -6.77 4.50
CA GLN A 16 7.99 -7.92 5.19
C GLN A 16 7.11 -8.39 6.35
N THR A 17 6.55 -7.44 7.09
CA THR A 17 5.67 -7.77 8.21
C THR A 17 4.44 -8.52 7.73
N ALA A 18 3.81 -8.02 6.66
CA ALA A 18 2.62 -8.66 6.11
C ALA A 18 2.93 -10.04 5.56
N ALA A 19 4.02 -10.14 4.78
CA ALA A 19 4.40 -11.42 4.17
C ALA A 19 4.73 -12.46 5.23
N ARG A 20 5.42 -12.04 6.30
CA ARG A 20 5.77 -12.96 7.39
C ARG A 20 4.52 -13.48 8.07
N TYR A 21 3.54 -12.61 8.28
CA TYR A 21 2.29 -13.02 8.89
C TYR A 21 1.54 -14.02 8.01
N ILE A 22 1.43 -13.72 6.71
CA ILE A 22 0.73 -14.60 5.78
C ILE A 22 1.45 -15.94 5.64
N ARG A 23 2.79 -15.92 5.66
CA ARG A 23 3.60 -17.13 5.47
C ARG A 23 3.38 -18.14 6.58
N ARG A 24 2.99 -17.69 7.76
CA ARG A 24 2.75 -18.61 8.88
C ARG A 24 1.70 -19.66 8.53
N ASP A 25 0.72 -19.28 7.72
CA ASP A 25 -0.33 -20.20 7.32
C ASP A 25 -0.13 -20.75 5.92
N ASN A 26 0.48 -19.95 5.02
CA ASN A 26 0.58 -20.35 3.63
C ASN A 26 1.77 -19.63 2.96
N PRO A 27 2.91 -20.33 2.82
CA PRO A 27 4.09 -19.71 2.21
C PRO A 27 3.88 -19.24 0.78
N GLN A 28 3.06 -19.98 0.01
CA GLN A 28 2.82 -19.57 -1.37
C GLN A 28 1.97 -18.31 -1.43
N ALA A 29 1.05 -18.15 -0.50
CA ALA A 29 0.25 -16.93 -0.44
C ALA A 29 1.10 -15.72 -0.08
N ALA A 30 2.13 -15.91 0.73
CA ALA A 30 3.02 -14.79 1.06
C ALA A 30 3.74 -14.30 -0.18
N ARG A 31 4.21 -15.21 -1.02
CA ARG A 31 4.85 -14.83 -2.28
C ARG A 31 3.86 -14.12 -3.20
N ALA A 32 2.66 -14.68 -3.33
CA ALA A 32 1.63 -14.06 -4.15
C ALA A 32 1.25 -12.67 -3.63
N PHE A 33 1.27 -12.49 -2.31
CA PHE A 33 0.99 -11.17 -1.73
C PHE A 33 2.03 -10.13 -2.16
N LEU A 34 3.30 -10.49 -2.13
CA LEU A 34 4.33 -9.54 -2.53
C LEU A 34 4.20 -9.17 -4.01
N GLU A 35 3.89 -10.15 -4.85
CA GLU A 35 3.66 -9.87 -6.26
C GLU A 35 2.46 -8.96 -6.46
N ALA A 36 1.38 -9.24 -5.74
CA ALA A 36 0.16 -8.42 -5.86
C ALA A 36 0.39 -7.01 -5.35
N ALA A 37 1.22 -6.85 -4.32
CA ALA A 37 1.53 -5.53 -3.81
C ALA A 37 2.28 -4.70 -4.87
N TYR A 38 3.30 -5.28 -5.50
CA TYR A 38 4.05 -4.55 -6.51
C TYR A 38 3.22 -4.33 -7.77
N ASP A 39 2.35 -5.25 -8.12
CA ASP A 39 1.41 -5.03 -9.22
C ASP A 39 0.49 -3.86 -8.91
N SER A 40 0.06 -3.72 -7.66
CA SER A 40 -0.77 -2.60 -7.24
C SER A 40 -0.02 -1.28 -7.37
N PHE A 41 1.26 -1.26 -7.01
CA PHE A 41 2.07 -0.04 -7.14
C PHE A 41 2.17 0.38 -8.60
N GLU A 42 2.41 -0.58 -9.48
CA GLU A 42 2.49 -0.32 -10.91
C GLU A 42 1.17 0.21 -11.44
N PHE A 43 0.08 -0.42 -11.03
CA PHE A 43 -1.26 -0.01 -11.44
C PHE A 43 -1.57 1.42 -10.99
N LEU A 44 -1.23 1.75 -9.75
CA LEU A 44 -1.48 3.09 -9.22
C LEU A 44 -0.59 4.14 -9.87
N ALA A 45 0.63 3.76 -10.26
CA ALA A 45 1.50 4.68 -10.98
C ALA A 45 0.88 5.09 -12.31
N ARG A 46 0.13 4.18 -12.94
CA ARG A 46 -0.55 4.47 -14.20
C ARG A 46 -1.91 5.13 -13.99
N ASN A 47 -2.50 4.97 -12.82
CA ASN A 47 -3.86 5.44 -12.54
C ASN A 47 -3.91 6.10 -11.18
N PRO A 48 -3.17 7.18 -10.97
CA PRO A 48 -2.96 7.71 -9.62
C PRO A 48 -4.22 8.21 -8.93
N GLY A 49 -5.23 8.58 -9.69
CA GLY A 49 -6.45 9.13 -9.10
C GLY A 49 -7.47 8.10 -8.65
N LEU A 50 -7.20 6.80 -8.84
CA LEU A 50 -8.21 5.78 -8.56
C LEU A 50 -8.43 5.49 -7.09
N GLY A 51 -7.42 5.65 -6.25
CA GLY A 51 -7.58 5.39 -4.84
C GLY A 51 -8.52 6.38 -4.18
N ARG A 52 -9.17 5.95 -3.11
CA ARG A 52 -10.12 6.79 -2.39
C ARG A 52 -9.37 7.65 -1.36
N LYS A 53 -9.72 8.92 -1.28
CA LYS A 53 -9.19 9.76 -0.23
C LYS A 53 -9.88 9.44 1.10
N ARG A 54 -9.09 9.43 2.16
CA ARG A 54 -9.57 9.12 3.49
C ARG A 54 -9.25 10.27 4.44
N ALA A 55 -9.99 11.36 4.29
CA ALA A 55 -9.79 12.56 5.12
C ALA A 55 -9.96 12.27 6.60
N ASP A 56 -10.77 11.25 6.94
CA ASP A 56 -10.98 10.86 8.33
C ASP A 56 -9.70 10.40 9.02
N LEU A 57 -8.66 10.03 8.24
CA LEU A 57 -7.39 9.60 8.82
C LEU A 57 -6.45 10.77 9.13
N GLY A 58 -6.83 12.00 8.79
CA GLY A 58 -6.04 13.17 9.09
C GLY A 58 -5.00 13.53 8.04
N PHE A 59 -5.04 12.88 6.89
CA PHE A 59 -4.10 13.12 5.80
C PHE A 59 -4.88 13.29 4.50
N PRO A 60 -5.37 14.50 4.23
CA PRO A 60 -6.32 14.71 3.12
C PRO A 60 -5.76 14.42 1.73
N ASP A 61 -4.45 14.43 1.57
CA ASP A 61 -3.84 14.15 0.28
C ASP A 61 -3.50 12.67 0.09
N VAL A 62 -3.78 11.84 1.08
CA VAL A 62 -3.46 10.40 1.00
C VAL A 62 -4.64 9.65 0.43
N ARG A 63 -4.36 8.79 -0.54
CA ARG A 63 -5.36 7.90 -1.11
C ARG A 63 -5.09 6.47 -0.65
N VAL A 64 -6.13 5.64 -0.72
CA VAL A 64 -6.08 4.27 -0.22
C VAL A 64 -6.58 3.34 -1.32
N TRP A 65 -5.91 2.21 -1.48
CA TRP A 65 -6.26 1.20 -2.48
C TRP A 65 -6.11 -0.19 -1.87
N ARG A 66 -7.04 -1.09 -2.18
CA ARG A 66 -6.96 -2.46 -1.67
C ARG A 66 -6.14 -3.30 -2.62
N ILE A 67 -5.30 -4.17 -2.07
CA ILE A 67 -4.49 -5.06 -2.89
C ILE A 67 -5.37 -6.18 -3.44
N ALA A 68 -5.33 -6.39 -4.75
CA ALA A 68 -6.14 -7.42 -5.40
C ALA A 68 -5.78 -8.80 -4.84
N GLY A 69 -6.77 -9.57 -4.45
CA GLY A 69 -6.55 -10.88 -3.85
C GLY A 69 -6.24 -10.85 -2.37
N PHE A 70 -5.94 -9.68 -1.82
CA PHE A 70 -5.60 -9.51 -0.40
C PHE A 70 -6.28 -8.26 0.11
N ARG A 71 -7.59 -8.25 0.05
CA ARG A 71 -8.39 -7.04 0.22
C ARG A 71 -8.32 -6.44 1.63
N ARG A 72 -7.82 -7.17 2.59
CA ARG A 72 -7.63 -6.63 3.94
C ARG A 72 -6.37 -5.79 4.04
N TYR A 73 -5.50 -5.83 3.03
CA TYR A 73 -4.29 -5.04 3.01
C TYR A 73 -4.48 -3.83 2.13
N LEU A 74 -4.09 -2.68 2.65
CA LEU A 74 -4.34 -1.38 2.03
C LEU A 74 -3.02 -0.72 1.69
N VAL A 75 -2.98 -0.13 0.49
CA VAL A 75 -1.85 0.70 0.06
C VAL A 75 -2.25 2.15 0.29
N PHE A 76 -1.44 2.87 1.05
CA PHE A 76 -1.63 4.30 1.28
C PHE A 76 -0.61 5.03 0.43
N TYR A 77 -1.07 5.96 -0.41
CA TYR A 77 -0.16 6.61 -1.34
C TYR A 77 -0.58 8.06 -1.61
N ARG A 78 0.34 8.83 -2.17
CA ARG A 78 0.10 10.22 -2.57
C ARG A 78 0.43 10.38 -4.03
N GLU A 79 -0.30 11.27 -4.70
CA GLU A 79 0.04 11.66 -6.06
C GLU A 79 1.12 12.72 -6.00
N LEU A 80 2.18 12.54 -6.78
CA LEU A 80 3.20 13.54 -7.00
C LEU A 80 3.09 14.00 -8.46
N PRO A 81 3.72 15.11 -8.83
CA PRO A 81 3.55 15.63 -10.19
C PRO A 81 3.93 14.64 -11.29
N ASP A 82 4.93 13.79 -11.06
CA ASP A 82 5.42 12.89 -12.10
C ASP A 82 5.40 11.42 -11.69
N ARG A 83 4.88 11.09 -10.50
CA ARG A 83 4.83 9.72 -10.05
C ARG A 83 3.93 9.63 -8.82
N VAL A 84 3.82 8.44 -8.24
CA VAL A 84 3.14 8.30 -6.95
C VAL A 84 4.16 7.94 -5.89
N GLN A 85 3.89 8.34 -4.66
CA GLN A 85 4.68 7.89 -3.51
C GLN A 85 3.85 6.85 -2.76
N ILE A 86 4.35 5.64 -2.70
CA ILE A 86 3.75 4.61 -1.86
C ILE A 86 4.23 4.86 -0.44
N TRP A 87 3.30 5.15 0.45
CA TRP A 87 3.65 5.58 1.80
C TRP A 87 3.65 4.43 2.79
N ARG A 88 2.55 3.68 2.85
CA ARG A 88 2.42 2.56 3.78
C ARG A 88 1.64 1.43 3.12
N VAL A 89 1.87 0.21 3.60
CA VAL A 89 1.06 -0.95 3.24
C VAL A 89 0.66 -1.62 4.55
N LEU A 90 -0.60 -1.52 4.93
CA LEU A 90 -1.05 -1.93 6.26
C LEU A 90 -2.32 -2.77 6.17
N HIS A 91 -2.46 -3.67 7.15
CA HIS A 91 -3.70 -4.43 7.31
C HIS A 91 -4.79 -3.49 7.79
N GLY A 92 -5.98 -3.56 7.17
CA GLY A 92 -7.05 -2.61 7.45
C GLY A 92 -7.66 -2.75 8.83
N ALA A 93 -7.42 -3.88 9.54
CA ALA A 93 -7.93 -4.06 10.88
C ALA A 93 -7.10 -3.35 11.94
N ARG A 94 -5.93 -2.79 11.56
CA ARG A 94 -5.11 -2.06 12.50
C ARG A 94 -5.74 -0.74 12.86
N ASN A 95 -5.29 -0.15 13.96
CA ASN A 95 -5.65 1.21 14.28
C ASN A 95 -4.86 2.11 13.34
N LEU A 96 -5.46 2.42 12.19
CA LEU A 96 -4.78 3.13 11.13
C LEU A 96 -4.38 4.53 11.55
N HIS A 97 -5.26 5.22 12.29
CA HIS A 97 -4.98 6.58 12.70
C HIS A 97 -3.72 6.63 13.57
N ALA A 98 -3.63 5.75 14.56
CA ALA A 98 -2.47 5.72 15.43
C ALA A 98 -1.21 5.32 14.68
N THR A 99 -1.30 4.33 13.79
CA THR A 99 -0.15 3.85 13.04
C THR A 99 0.38 4.93 12.10
N LEU A 100 -0.52 5.64 11.42
CA LEU A 100 -0.13 6.65 10.44
C LEU A 100 0.37 7.94 11.09
N SER A 101 -0.02 8.17 12.33
CA SER A 101 0.35 9.39 13.03
C SER A 101 1.73 9.32 13.68
N ASP A 102 2.32 8.14 13.75
CA ASP A 102 3.63 7.99 14.38
C ASP A 102 4.78 8.40 13.42
#